data_45767aed216c8420e12c764e987d8ac2
#
_entry.id   45767aed216c8420e12c764e987d8ac2
#
_cell.length_a   1.000
_cell.length_b   1.000
_cell.length_c   1.000
_cell.angle_alpha   90.00
_cell.angle_beta   90.00
_cell.angle_gamma   90.00
#
_symmetry.space_group_name_H-M   'P 1'
#
loop_
_entity.id
_entity.type
_entity.pdbx_description
1 polymer ?
#
loop_
_entity_poly.entity_id
_entity_poly.type
_entity_poly.pdbx_seq_one_letter_code
_entity_poly.pdbx_strand_id
1 'polypeptide(L)'
;METKQIVTLSAANGNENVYIIKDTNGITIGRIFIIELSRENKYCSFRIKFYRNTRNDYIILREAIKIILRTLIKKMDIYKVSTIVDEEINTKALTDLGYDLEGIIPNSIIIKNKFISELMFGIDRETFENTIVSKPILLNGNNIELKALTPENAEELLEYYIKNREHLSPFEPSRDESFYTIETQRKDLIENYKSYLNGESINFGIFKKNRLVGKIRVSNIVLGVFRNAFVGYSIDKNEQGKGYMKEALRLVLDYAFNYMEIHRVEATTLVDNIKSQAVLLGCGFKEIGVSEKYLFINGEWRDHKIFYKINS
;
A
#
# COMPACT_ATOMS: atom_id res chain seq x y z
N MET A 1 14.95 28.31 11.62
CA MET A 1 13.58 28.38 12.08
C MET A 1 13.36 27.22 13.05
N GLU A 2 13.22 27.50 14.33
CA GLU A 2 12.86 26.48 15.33
C GLU A 2 11.48 25.93 14.99
N THR A 3 11.42 24.66 14.66
CA THR A 3 10.15 23.95 14.41
C THR A 3 9.37 23.90 15.74
N LYS A 4 8.27 24.65 15.81
CA LYS A 4 7.38 24.69 16.96
C LYS A 4 7.00 23.25 17.32
N GLN A 5 7.37 22.82 18.53
CA GLN A 5 7.09 21.46 19.01
C GLN A 5 5.58 21.29 19.13
N ILE A 6 5.01 20.39 18.30
CA ILE A 6 3.54 20.18 18.23
C ILE A 6 3.06 19.04 19.12
N VAL A 7 3.98 18.27 19.72
CA VAL A 7 3.69 17.14 20.58
C VAL A 7 4.80 16.94 21.60
N THR A 8 4.46 16.45 22.79
CA THR A 8 5.44 16.10 23.83
C THR A 8 5.26 14.64 24.24
N LEU A 9 6.38 14.00 24.62
CA LEU A 9 6.42 12.68 25.23
C LEU A 9 6.94 12.80 26.66
N SER A 10 6.24 12.22 27.61
CA SER A 10 6.67 12.13 29.01
C SER A 10 6.47 10.71 29.52
N ALA A 11 7.39 10.19 30.33
CA ALA A 11 7.18 8.93 31.02
C ALA A 11 5.94 9.02 31.94
N ALA A 12 5.18 7.95 32.04
CA ALA A 12 4.06 7.90 32.98
C ALA A 12 4.61 7.76 34.41
N ASN A 13 4.04 8.51 35.34
CA ASN A 13 4.45 8.44 36.76
C ASN A 13 4.39 6.99 37.29
N GLY A 14 5.53 6.49 37.75
CA GLY A 14 5.63 5.14 38.34
C GLY A 14 5.73 3.98 37.33
N ASN A 15 5.82 4.25 36.04
CA ASN A 15 6.00 3.19 34.99
C ASN A 15 6.94 3.64 33.90
N GLU A 16 8.19 3.17 33.93
CA GLU A 16 9.24 3.51 32.98
C GLU A 16 8.98 2.93 31.57
N ASN A 17 8.08 1.95 31.46
CA ASN A 17 7.75 1.31 30.19
C ASN A 17 6.56 1.97 29.47
N VAL A 18 6.01 3.06 30.01
CA VAL A 18 4.87 3.76 29.41
C VAL A 18 5.20 5.23 29.18
N TYR A 19 5.04 5.68 27.94
CA TYR A 19 5.14 7.10 27.58
C TYR A 19 3.77 7.65 27.20
N ILE A 20 3.47 8.84 27.70
CA ILE A 20 2.23 9.58 27.42
C ILE A 20 2.51 10.56 26.29
N ILE A 21 1.68 10.53 25.25
CA ILE A 21 1.70 11.49 24.13
C ILE A 21 0.72 12.62 24.47
N LYS A 22 1.21 13.86 24.52
CA LYS A 22 0.38 15.05 24.77
C LYS A 22 0.49 16.04 23.64
N ASP A 23 -0.62 16.70 23.29
CA ASP A 23 -0.64 17.80 22.34
C ASP A 23 -0.13 19.11 22.96
N THR A 24 -0.13 20.19 22.18
CA THR A 24 0.32 21.54 22.62
C THR A 24 -0.50 22.11 23.78
N ASN A 25 -1.71 21.61 24.02
CA ASN A 25 -2.59 22.01 25.10
C ASN A 25 -2.41 21.13 26.37
N GLY A 26 -1.48 20.17 26.35
CA GLY A 26 -1.24 19.22 27.42
C GLY A 26 -2.26 18.07 27.48
N ILE A 27 -3.17 17.96 26.50
CA ILE A 27 -4.16 16.90 26.45
C ILE A 27 -3.50 15.60 26.04
N THR A 28 -3.78 14.51 26.76
CA THR A 28 -3.31 13.17 26.40
C THR A 28 -4.03 12.68 25.16
N ILE A 29 -3.27 12.43 24.11
CA ILE A 29 -3.75 12.01 22.80
C ILE A 29 -3.28 10.61 22.39
N GLY A 30 -2.47 9.96 23.22
CA GLY A 30 -2.00 8.60 22.98
C GLY A 30 -1.04 8.11 24.05
N ARG A 31 -0.63 6.85 23.92
CA ARG A 31 0.38 6.22 24.79
C ARG A 31 1.25 5.28 23.98
N ILE A 32 2.52 5.16 24.38
CA ILE A 32 3.48 4.19 23.87
C ILE A 32 3.80 3.23 25.02
N PHE A 33 3.69 1.94 24.78
CA PHE A 33 3.98 0.87 25.72
C PHE A 33 5.20 0.12 25.23
N ILE A 34 6.32 0.22 25.94
CA ILE A 34 7.51 -0.60 25.66
C ILE A 34 7.18 -2.05 26.00
N ILE A 35 7.26 -2.93 25.03
CA ILE A 35 7.03 -4.37 25.17
C ILE A 35 8.33 -5.05 25.54
N GLU A 36 9.40 -4.72 24.80
CA GLU A 36 10.73 -5.29 24.99
C GLU A 36 11.80 -4.21 24.78
N LEU A 37 12.81 -4.22 25.61
CA LEU A 37 14.00 -3.40 25.46
C LEU A 37 15.23 -4.25 25.77
N SER A 38 15.89 -4.74 24.73
CA SER A 38 17.13 -5.53 24.81
C SER A 38 18.33 -4.66 24.41
N ARG A 39 19.15 -4.30 25.41
CA ARG A 39 20.40 -3.55 25.13
C ARG A 39 21.46 -4.44 24.50
N GLU A 40 21.49 -5.72 24.85
CA GLU A 40 22.40 -6.71 24.28
C GLU A 40 22.17 -6.90 22.78
N ASN A 41 20.90 -7.07 22.40
CA ASN A 41 20.51 -7.24 21.00
C ASN A 41 20.31 -5.92 20.26
N LYS A 42 20.50 -4.76 20.96
CA LYS A 42 20.21 -3.42 20.41
C LYS A 42 18.84 -3.32 19.78
N TYR A 43 17.83 -3.94 20.41
CA TYR A 43 16.47 -4.09 19.91
C TYR A 43 15.47 -3.49 20.89
N CYS A 44 14.44 -2.84 20.35
CA CYS A 44 13.29 -2.40 21.12
C CYS A 44 12.00 -2.67 20.34
N SER A 45 10.99 -3.20 21.06
CA SER A 45 9.63 -3.25 20.53
C SER A 45 8.67 -2.47 21.42
N PHE A 46 7.72 -1.77 20.79
CA PHE A 46 6.69 -1.03 21.51
C PHE A 46 5.35 -1.04 20.78
N ARG A 47 4.27 -0.85 21.54
CA ARG A 47 2.92 -0.68 21.02
C ARG A 47 2.48 0.77 21.16
N ILE A 48 1.79 1.29 20.14
CA ILE A 48 1.17 2.61 20.17
C ILE A 48 -0.35 2.47 20.27
N LYS A 49 -0.95 3.22 21.21
CA LYS A 49 -2.38 3.51 21.24
C LYS A 49 -2.55 5.00 21.00
N PHE A 50 -3.18 5.36 19.90
CA PHE A 50 -3.43 6.75 19.52
C PHE A 50 -4.93 7.01 19.51
N TYR A 51 -5.38 8.10 20.15
CA TYR A 51 -6.80 8.33 20.44
C TYR A 51 -7.48 9.29 19.47
N ARG A 52 -6.74 9.78 18.48
CA ARG A 52 -7.24 10.66 17.43
C ARG A 52 -7.10 9.99 16.07
N ASN A 53 -8.10 10.16 15.22
CA ASN A 53 -8.10 9.54 13.89
C ASN A 53 -8.70 10.49 12.85
N THR A 54 -8.31 11.78 12.89
CA THR A 54 -8.67 12.72 11.83
C THR A 54 -7.57 12.76 10.76
N ARG A 55 -7.92 13.27 9.56
CA ARG A 55 -7.02 13.30 8.41
C ARG A 55 -5.66 13.98 8.69
N ASN A 56 -5.60 14.91 9.63
CA ASN A 56 -4.38 15.66 9.96
C ASN A 56 -3.62 15.12 11.19
N ASP A 57 -4.22 14.21 11.95
CA ASP A 57 -3.61 13.71 13.20
C ASP A 57 -2.38 12.83 12.94
N TYR A 58 -2.20 12.29 11.72
CA TYR A 58 -1.02 11.52 11.37
C TYR A 58 0.29 12.33 11.50
N ILE A 59 0.25 13.66 11.29
CA ILE A 59 1.42 14.53 11.46
C ILE A 59 1.85 14.55 12.93
N ILE A 60 0.88 14.64 13.84
CA ILE A 60 1.13 14.65 15.28
C ILE A 60 1.68 13.29 15.71
N LEU A 61 1.07 12.20 15.23
CA LEU A 61 1.53 10.84 15.49
C LEU A 61 2.96 10.62 14.95
N ARG A 62 3.25 11.06 13.72
CA ARG A 62 4.58 10.97 13.12
C ARG A 62 5.64 11.70 13.97
N GLU A 63 5.35 12.89 14.44
CA GLU A 63 6.29 13.62 15.30
C GLU A 63 6.48 12.93 16.66
N ALA A 64 5.43 12.35 17.26
CA ALA A 64 5.55 11.55 18.49
C ALA A 64 6.46 10.32 18.26
N ILE A 65 6.26 9.58 17.18
CA ILE A 65 7.11 8.43 16.81
C ILE A 65 8.55 8.87 16.58
N LYS A 66 8.77 9.98 15.89
CA LYS A 66 10.11 10.53 15.66
C LYS A 66 10.85 10.88 16.94
N ILE A 67 10.15 11.41 17.96
CA ILE A 67 10.74 11.72 19.27
C ILE A 67 11.18 10.43 19.97
N ILE A 68 10.33 9.39 20.03
CA ILE A 68 10.71 8.14 20.68
C ILE A 68 11.85 7.43 19.92
N LEU A 69 11.83 7.40 18.60
CA LEU A 69 12.91 6.84 17.78
C LEU A 69 14.25 7.54 18.06
N ARG A 70 14.27 8.86 18.12
CA ARG A 70 15.48 9.61 18.46
C ARG A 70 16.01 9.25 19.83
N THR A 71 15.12 8.99 20.79
CA THR A 71 15.51 8.58 22.13
C THR A 71 16.09 7.16 22.11
N LEU A 72 15.42 6.22 21.49
CA LEU A 72 15.85 4.82 21.43
C LEU A 72 17.16 4.68 20.64
N ILE A 73 17.21 5.23 19.42
CA ILE A 73 18.34 5.04 18.52
C ILE A 73 19.55 5.87 18.97
N LYS A 74 19.38 7.17 19.24
CA LYS A 74 20.52 8.07 19.50
C LYS A 74 20.97 8.10 20.96
N LYS A 75 20.05 7.94 21.94
CA LYS A 75 20.41 8.00 23.37
C LYS A 75 20.60 6.63 24.00
N MET A 76 19.88 5.62 23.53
CA MET A 76 19.90 4.26 24.11
C MET A 76 20.66 3.26 23.27
N ASP A 77 21.23 3.67 22.13
CA ASP A 77 22.04 2.88 21.21
C ASP A 77 21.29 1.65 20.62
N ILE A 78 19.97 1.78 20.45
CA ILE A 78 19.16 0.73 19.80
C ILE A 78 19.41 0.76 18.29
N TYR A 79 19.56 -0.42 17.69
CA TYR A 79 19.75 -0.57 16.25
C TYR A 79 18.42 -0.82 15.52
N LYS A 80 17.59 -1.75 16.02
CA LYS A 80 16.32 -2.14 15.42
C LYS A 80 15.15 -1.80 16.34
N VAL A 81 14.12 -1.18 15.77
CA VAL A 81 12.89 -0.84 16.48
C VAL A 81 11.70 -1.44 15.77
N SER A 82 10.90 -2.24 16.47
CA SER A 82 9.61 -2.74 15.99
C SER A 82 8.46 -2.02 16.68
N THR A 83 7.47 -1.61 15.92
CA THR A 83 6.31 -0.85 16.41
C THR A 83 5.02 -1.59 16.05
N ILE A 84 4.21 -1.88 17.05
CA ILE A 84 2.91 -2.54 16.89
C ILE A 84 1.80 -1.49 16.99
N VAL A 85 0.91 -1.48 16.01
CA VAL A 85 -0.24 -0.57 15.95
C VAL A 85 -1.48 -1.33 15.51
N ASP A 86 -2.68 -0.83 15.88
CA ASP A 86 -3.92 -1.38 15.32
C ASP A 86 -4.09 -1.00 13.83
N GLU A 87 -4.86 -1.80 13.08
CA GLU A 87 -5.07 -1.61 11.64
C GLU A 87 -5.87 -0.35 11.27
N GLU A 88 -6.48 0.31 12.26
CA GLU A 88 -7.24 1.55 12.05
C GLU A 88 -6.35 2.79 12.11
N ILE A 89 -5.10 2.66 12.58
CA ILE A 89 -4.18 3.80 12.68
C ILE A 89 -3.75 4.28 11.29
N ASN A 90 -3.50 5.58 11.15
CA ASN A 90 -2.94 6.11 9.91
C ASN A 90 -1.45 5.74 9.79
N THR A 91 -1.16 4.66 9.06
CA THR A 91 0.17 4.08 8.89
C THR A 91 1.16 5.00 8.17
N LYS A 92 0.67 6.05 7.50
CA LYS A 92 1.52 7.10 6.89
C LYS A 92 2.46 7.75 7.92
N ALA A 93 2.06 7.82 9.18
CA ALA A 93 2.91 8.31 10.26
C ALA A 93 4.19 7.48 10.45
N LEU A 94 4.13 6.18 10.13
CA LEU A 94 5.24 5.24 10.22
C LEU A 94 6.04 5.22 8.91
N THR A 95 5.35 5.05 7.78
CA THR A 95 6.00 4.93 6.46
C THR A 95 6.74 6.21 6.06
N ASP A 96 6.24 7.40 6.41
CA ASP A 96 6.95 8.69 6.20
C ASP A 96 8.25 8.80 7.03
N LEU A 97 8.45 7.93 8.03
CA LEU A 97 9.70 7.84 8.81
C LEU A 97 10.63 6.73 8.33
N GLY A 98 10.23 5.98 7.31
CA GLY A 98 11.02 4.88 6.74
C GLY A 98 10.75 3.53 7.39
N TYR A 99 9.65 3.37 8.12
CA TYR A 99 9.24 2.05 8.59
C TYR A 99 8.71 1.18 7.46
N ASP A 100 9.07 -0.08 7.50
CA ASP A 100 8.50 -1.14 6.67
C ASP A 100 7.49 -1.99 7.45
N LEU A 101 6.41 -2.44 6.81
CA LEU A 101 5.47 -3.39 7.40
C LEU A 101 6.11 -4.79 7.40
N GLU A 102 6.41 -5.33 8.59
CA GLU A 102 7.08 -6.62 8.77
C GLU A 102 6.11 -7.77 9.05
N GLY A 103 4.90 -7.46 9.51
CA GLY A 103 3.93 -8.49 9.82
C GLY A 103 2.54 -7.97 10.11
N ILE A 104 1.57 -8.91 10.09
CA ILE A 104 0.19 -8.68 10.49
C ILE A 104 -0.18 -9.77 11.50
N ILE A 105 -0.78 -9.38 12.63
CA ILE A 105 -1.30 -10.28 13.64
C ILE A 105 -2.83 -10.24 13.54
N PRO A 106 -3.45 -11.19 12.83
CA PRO A 106 -4.88 -11.14 12.54
C PRO A 106 -5.73 -11.28 13.80
N ASN A 107 -6.78 -10.45 13.94
CA ASN A 107 -7.79 -10.56 14.98
C ASN A 107 -7.21 -10.63 16.41
N SER A 108 -6.12 -9.93 16.67
CA SER A 108 -5.34 -10.03 17.90
C SER A 108 -5.89 -9.21 19.07
N ILE A 109 -6.71 -8.20 18.78
CA ILE A 109 -7.32 -7.33 19.81
C ILE A 109 -8.82 -7.16 19.57
N ILE A 110 -9.54 -6.78 20.63
CA ILE A 110 -10.97 -6.45 20.55
C ILE A 110 -11.14 -4.96 20.88
N ILE A 111 -11.72 -4.22 19.92
CA ILE A 111 -12.12 -2.82 20.10
C ILE A 111 -13.61 -2.71 19.78
N LYS A 112 -14.41 -2.18 20.73
CA LYS A 112 -15.86 -2.02 20.60
C LYS A 112 -16.57 -3.29 20.09
N ASN A 113 -16.23 -4.43 20.66
CA ASN A 113 -16.76 -5.77 20.31
C ASN A 113 -16.45 -6.25 18.88
N LYS A 114 -15.47 -5.66 18.21
CA LYS A 114 -14.95 -6.13 16.93
C LYS A 114 -13.53 -6.65 17.10
N PHE A 115 -13.22 -7.76 16.45
CA PHE A 115 -11.85 -8.23 16.32
C PHE A 115 -11.12 -7.33 15.34
N ILE A 116 -9.97 -6.81 15.74
CA ILE A 116 -9.11 -5.91 14.99
C ILE A 116 -7.73 -6.57 14.88
N SER A 117 -7.11 -6.46 13.71
CA SER A 117 -5.75 -6.93 13.48
C SER A 117 -4.74 -5.89 13.96
N GLU A 118 -3.56 -6.36 14.36
CA GLU A 118 -2.44 -5.48 14.62
C GLU A 118 -1.41 -5.58 13.49
N LEU A 119 -0.79 -4.45 13.17
CA LEU A 119 0.26 -4.31 12.17
C LEU A 119 1.59 -4.13 12.91
N MET A 120 2.60 -4.89 12.51
CA MET A 120 3.95 -4.78 13.03
C MET A 120 4.84 -4.11 11.98
N PHE A 121 5.38 -2.96 12.32
CA PHE A 121 6.30 -2.19 11.50
C PHE A 121 7.70 -2.22 12.10
N GLY A 122 8.72 -2.25 11.26
CA GLY A 122 10.10 -2.21 11.67
C GLY A 122 10.92 -1.12 11.01
N ILE A 123 11.89 -0.57 11.73
CA ILE A 123 12.88 0.37 11.22
C ILE A 123 14.23 0.08 11.85
N ASP A 124 15.30 0.17 11.08
CA ASP A 124 16.66 0.14 11.61
C ASP A 124 17.27 1.55 11.70
N ARG A 125 18.41 1.63 12.38
CA ARG A 125 19.15 2.87 12.58
C ARG A 125 19.56 3.52 11.26
N GLU A 126 20.06 2.74 10.30
CA GLU A 126 20.57 3.26 9.04
C GLU A 126 19.44 3.93 8.24
N THR A 127 18.30 3.27 8.15
CA THR A 127 17.10 3.80 7.51
C THR A 127 16.63 5.08 8.19
N PHE A 128 16.59 5.10 9.53
CA PHE A 128 16.16 6.28 10.28
C PHE A 128 17.14 7.47 10.14
N GLU A 129 18.43 7.20 10.19
CA GLU A 129 19.47 8.25 10.10
C GLU A 129 19.60 8.82 8.69
N ASN A 130 19.47 7.98 7.69
CA ASN A 130 19.53 8.41 6.29
C ASN A 130 18.25 9.14 5.86
N THR A 131 17.19 9.04 6.66
CA THR A 131 15.85 9.61 6.35
C THR A 131 15.47 9.35 4.87
N ILE A 132 16.00 8.26 4.33
CA ILE A 132 15.53 7.77 3.06
C ILE A 132 14.18 7.14 3.42
N VAL A 133 13.16 8.01 3.42
CA VAL A 133 11.79 7.57 3.25
C VAL A 133 11.88 6.57 2.11
N SER A 134 11.58 5.30 2.34
CA SER A 134 11.25 4.42 1.24
C SER A 134 10.00 5.04 0.63
N LYS A 135 10.23 5.99 -0.31
CA LYS A 135 9.13 6.64 -1.01
C LYS A 135 8.37 5.48 -1.65
N PRO A 136 7.07 5.37 -1.43
CA PRO A 136 6.29 4.40 -2.15
C PRO A 136 6.67 4.50 -3.62
N ILE A 137 6.86 3.39 -4.30
CA ILE A 137 7.32 3.39 -5.70
C ILE A 137 6.50 4.41 -6.46
N LEU A 138 7.18 5.44 -6.95
CA LEU A 138 6.61 6.52 -7.73
C LEU A 138 7.19 6.46 -9.12
N LEU A 139 6.35 6.17 -10.12
CA LEU A 139 6.73 6.21 -11.53
C LEU A 139 6.07 7.44 -12.16
N ASN A 140 6.90 8.34 -12.66
CA ASN A 140 6.42 9.60 -13.24
C ASN A 140 6.28 9.45 -14.75
N GLY A 141 5.07 9.69 -15.23
CA GLY A 141 4.77 9.84 -16.65
C GLY A 141 4.65 11.32 -17.05
N ASN A 142 4.29 11.58 -18.30
CA ASN A 142 4.08 12.93 -18.81
C ASN A 142 2.73 13.53 -18.36
N ASN A 143 1.70 12.67 -18.26
CA ASN A 143 0.33 13.10 -17.96
C ASN A 143 -0.22 12.52 -16.67
N ILE A 144 0.40 11.45 -16.17
CA ILE A 144 -0.02 10.70 -15.00
C ILE A 144 1.17 10.32 -14.13
N GLU A 145 0.88 9.98 -12.88
CA GLU A 145 1.82 9.39 -11.95
C GLU A 145 1.27 8.03 -11.49
N LEU A 146 2.15 7.05 -11.33
CA LEU A 146 1.81 5.79 -10.68
C LEU A 146 2.41 5.79 -9.28
N LYS A 147 1.57 5.54 -8.29
CA LYS A 147 1.99 5.40 -6.88
C LYS A 147 1.58 4.02 -6.38
N ALA A 148 2.48 3.30 -5.75
CA ALA A 148 2.11 2.07 -5.07
C ALA A 148 0.99 2.38 -4.06
N LEU A 149 -0.11 1.64 -4.15
CA LEU A 149 -1.26 1.82 -3.26
C LEU A 149 -0.93 1.24 -1.88
N THR A 150 -1.27 2.01 -0.86
CA THR A 150 -1.10 1.69 0.54
C THR A 150 -2.47 1.72 1.25
N PRO A 151 -2.60 1.24 2.48
CA PRO A 151 -3.86 1.30 3.22
C PRO A 151 -4.47 2.71 3.35
N GLU A 152 -3.64 3.77 3.26
CA GLU A 152 -4.12 5.15 3.29
C GLU A 152 -4.96 5.55 2.07
N ASN A 153 -4.83 4.81 0.97
CA ASN A 153 -5.59 5.08 -0.25
C ASN A 153 -7.00 4.45 -0.24
N ALA A 154 -7.45 3.90 0.89
CA ALA A 154 -8.72 3.19 0.96
C ALA A 154 -9.94 4.07 0.60
N GLU A 155 -9.96 5.34 1.04
CA GLU A 155 -11.03 6.28 0.72
C GLU A 155 -11.07 6.60 -0.78
N GLU A 156 -9.91 6.93 -1.36
CA GLU A 156 -9.78 7.24 -2.79
C GLU A 156 -10.15 6.04 -3.67
N LEU A 157 -9.75 4.84 -3.24
CA LEU A 157 -10.06 3.61 -3.95
C LEU A 157 -11.55 3.26 -3.87
N LEU A 158 -12.17 3.46 -2.71
CA LEU A 158 -13.61 3.29 -2.53
C LEU A 158 -14.40 4.23 -3.44
N GLU A 159 -14.04 5.53 -3.46
CA GLU A 159 -14.66 6.52 -4.36
C GLU A 159 -14.53 6.11 -5.83
N TYR A 160 -13.34 5.63 -6.23
CA TYR A 160 -13.09 5.12 -7.57
C TYR A 160 -14.01 3.95 -7.92
N TYR A 161 -14.16 2.96 -7.04
CA TYR A 161 -15.02 1.79 -7.31
C TYR A 161 -16.51 2.14 -7.31
N ILE A 162 -16.98 2.96 -6.37
CA ILE A 162 -18.39 3.41 -6.35
C ILE A 162 -18.72 4.14 -7.66
N LYS A 163 -17.88 5.09 -8.05
CA LYS A 163 -18.09 5.89 -9.26
C LYS A 163 -18.10 5.07 -10.54
N ASN A 164 -17.29 4.01 -10.59
CA ASN A 164 -17.09 3.22 -11.80
C ASN A 164 -17.79 1.85 -11.74
N ARG A 165 -18.66 1.60 -10.76
CA ARG A 165 -19.31 0.32 -10.52
C ARG A 165 -19.97 -0.26 -11.77
N GLU A 166 -20.87 0.49 -12.39
CA GLU A 166 -21.57 0.06 -13.62
C GLU A 166 -20.61 -0.15 -14.80
N HIS A 167 -19.60 0.72 -14.89
CA HIS A 167 -18.64 0.68 -15.98
C HIS A 167 -17.71 -0.54 -15.91
N LEU A 168 -17.29 -0.94 -14.71
CA LEU A 168 -16.33 -2.03 -14.50
C LEU A 168 -17.02 -3.40 -14.41
N SER A 169 -18.28 -3.45 -13.97
CA SER A 169 -19.00 -4.70 -13.74
C SER A 169 -19.00 -5.69 -14.90
N PRO A 170 -19.04 -5.28 -16.20
CA PRO A 170 -18.98 -6.24 -17.30
C PRO A 170 -17.63 -6.95 -17.45
N PHE A 171 -16.55 -6.41 -16.84
CA PHE A 171 -15.18 -6.83 -17.06
C PHE A 171 -14.52 -7.42 -15.81
N GLU A 172 -15.16 -7.35 -14.66
CA GLU A 172 -14.64 -7.83 -13.38
C GLU A 172 -15.59 -8.88 -12.78
N PRO A 173 -15.10 -9.79 -11.92
CA PRO A 173 -15.97 -10.68 -11.16
C PRO A 173 -17.03 -9.92 -10.38
N SER A 174 -18.21 -10.52 -10.22
CA SER A 174 -19.31 -9.94 -9.41
C SER A 174 -18.84 -9.63 -8.00
N ARG A 175 -19.23 -8.46 -7.50
CA ARG A 175 -18.91 -8.00 -6.17
C ARG A 175 -20.20 -7.76 -5.40
N ASP A 176 -20.21 -8.20 -4.15
CA ASP A 176 -21.32 -7.91 -3.24
C ASP A 176 -21.27 -6.48 -2.69
N GLU A 177 -22.30 -6.06 -1.96
CA GLU A 177 -22.36 -4.70 -1.39
C GLU A 177 -21.27 -4.45 -0.36
N SER A 178 -20.77 -5.48 0.32
CA SER A 178 -19.72 -5.36 1.33
C SER A 178 -18.39 -4.91 0.73
N PHE A 179 -18.16 -5.19 -0.57
CA PHE A 179 -16.98 -4.71 -1.29
C PHE A 179 -16.91 -3.17 -1.32
N TYR A 180 -18.06 -2.49 -1.36
CA TYR A 180 -18.16 -1.03 -1.45
C TYR A 180 -18.19 -0.36 -0.07
N THR A 181 -17.41 -0.88 0.88
CA THR A 181 -17.22 -0.30 2.21
C THR A 181 -15.76 0.06 2.44
N ILE A 182 -15.52 1.07 3.30
CA ILE A 182 -14.17 1.52 3.62
C ILE A 182 -13.37 0.43 4.33
N GLU A 183 -14.01 -0.36 5.17
CA GLU A 183 -13.41 -1.46 5.91
C GLU A 183 -12.88 -2.52 4.96
N THR A 184 -13.67 -2.91 3.97
CA THR A 184 -13.25 -3.92 2.97
C THR A 184 -12.12 -3.38 2.10
N GLN A 185 -12.21 -2.13 1.62
CA GLN A 185 -11.13 -1.56 0.81
C GLN A 185 -9.82 -1.43 1.59
N ARG A 186 -9.90 -1.06 2.87
CA ARG A 186 -8.71 -0.99 3.74
C ARG A 186 -8.10 -2.37 3.96
N LYS A 187 -8.94 -3.38 4.26
CA LYS A 187 -8.50 -4.77 4.42
C LYS A 187 -7.83 -5.30 3.16
N ASP A 188 -8.44 -5.09 2.00
CA ASP A 188 -7.88 -5.51 0.71
C ASP A 188 -6.53 -4.81 0.42
N LEU A 189 -6.40 -3.53 0.76
CA LEU A 189 -5.14 -2.82 0.59
C LEU A 189 -4.06 -3.31 1.56
N ILE A 190 -4.41 -3.69 2.79
CA ILE A 190 -3.47 -4.31 3.74
C ILE A 190 -2.95 -5.63 3.18
N GLU A 191 -3.83 -6.51 2.70
CA GLU A 191 -3.43 -7.80 2.10
C GLU A 191 -2.61 -7.60 0.81
N ASN A 192 -2.97 -6.64 -0.02
CA ASN A 192 -2.20 -6.28 -1.21
C ASN A 192 -0.81 -5.73 -0.86
N TYR A 193 -0.70 -4.91 0.21
CA TYR A 193 0.58 -4.38 0.67
C TYR A 193 1.47 -5.49 1.24
N LYS A 194 0.88 -6.47 1.92
CA LYS A 194 1.59 -7.69 2.36
C LYS A 194 2.13 -8.49 1.17
N SER A 195 1.31 -8.71 0.13
CA SER A 195 1.78 -9.38 -1.10
C SER A 195 2.89 -8.58 -1.80
N TYR A 196 2.87 -7.25 -1.72
CA TYR A 196 3.95 -6.39 -2.20
C TYR A 196 5.25 -6.63 -1.43
N LEU A 197 5.21 -6.66 -0.11
CA LEU A 197 6.39 -6.94 0.73
C LEU A 197 6.98 -8.33 0.48
N ASN A 198 6.12 -9.31 0.17
CA ASN A 198 6.55 -10.67 -0.17
C ASN A 198 7.07 -10.78 -1.62
N GLY A 199 7.04 -9.71 -2.40
CA GLY A 199 7.46 -9.73 -3.80
C GLY A 199 6.49 -10.47 -4.75
N GLU A 200 5.26 -10.75 -4.32
CA GLU A 200 4.26 -11.52 -5.08
C GLU A 200 3.43 -10.66 -6.04
N SER A 201 3.20 -9.40 -5.67
CA SER A 201 2.43 -8.47 -6.49
C SER A 201 2.72 -7.00 -6.16
N ILE A 202 2.44 -6.10 -7.08
CA ILE A 202 2.49 -4.65 -6.86
C ILE A 202 1.20 -4.02 -7.40
N ASN A 203 0.51 -3.25 -6.58
CA ASN A 203 -0.67 -2.49 -6.98
C ASN A 203 -0.32 -1.01 -7.08
N PHE A 204 -0.47 -0.43 -8.26
CA PHE A 204 -0.32 1.00 -8.48
C PHE A 204 -1.68 1.66 -8.66
N GLY A 205 -1.90 2.79 -8.00
CA GLY A 205 -2.90 3.76 -8.39
C GLY A 205 -2.38 4.63 -9.54
N ILE A 206 -3.22 4.91 -10.51
CA ILE A 206 -2.96 5.85 -11.59
C ILE A 206 -3.52 7.20 -11.16
N PHE A 207 -2.64 8.19 -10.96
CA PHE A 207 -3.03 9.51 -10.49
C PHE A 207 -2.87 10.56 -11.58
N LYS A 208 -3.86 11.43 -11.68
CA LYS A 208 -3.84 12.63 -12.51
C LYS A 208 -4.12 13.84 -11.63
N LYS A 209 -3.14 14.75 -11.50
CA LYS A 209 -3.27 15.93 -10.61
C LYS A 209 -3.76 15.53 -9.21
N ASN A 210 -3.11 14.55 -8.60
CA ASN A 210 -3.42 13.97 -7.28
C ASN A 210 -4.80 13.30 -7.15
N ARG A 211 -5.55 13.07 -8.21
CA ARG A 211 -6.81 12.31 -8.20
C ARG A 211 -6.57 10.90 -8.74
N LEU A 212 -7.03 9.88 -8.03
CA LEU A 212 -7.04 8.51 -8.49
C LEU A 212 -8.00 8.37 -9.70
N VAL A 213 -7.47 7.98 -10.85
CA VAL A 213 -8.23 7.81 -12.10
C VAL A 213 -8.21 6.40 -12.63
N GLY A 214 -7.45 5.51 -12.02
CA GLY A 214 -7.36 4.11 -12.42
C GLY A 214 -6.40 3.35 -11.53
N LYS A 215 -6.23 2.08 -11.82
CA LYS A 215 -5.26 1.21 -11.18
C LYS A 215 -4.61 0.27 -12.18
N ILE A 216 -3.40 -0.17 -11.86
CA ILE A 216 -2.67 -1.19 -12.60
C ILE A 216 -1.93 -2.08 -11.61
N ARG A 217 -2.08 -3.38 -11.75
CA ARG A 217 -1.49 -4.39 -10.88
C ARG A 217 -0.54 -5.28 -11.65
N VAL A 218 0.65 -5.50 -11.11
CA VAL A 218 1.54 -6.61 -11.48
C VAL A 218 1.35 -7.70 -10.45
N SER A 219 1.04 -8.91 -10.87
CA SER A 219 0.73 -10.05 -9.98
C SER A 219 1.34 -11.33 -10.49
N ASN A 220 1.26 -12.40 -9.67
CA ASN A 220 1.83 -13.70 -9.99
C ASN A 220 3.29 -13.56 -10.43
N ILE A 221 4.05 -12.79 -9.65
CA ILE A 221 5.47 -12.55 -9.90
C ILE A 221 6.23 -13.82 -9.55
N VAL A 222 6.77 -14.48 -10.55
CA VAL A 222 7.58 -15.70 -10.41
C VAL A 222 8.99 -15.38 -10.89
N LEU A 223 9.94 -15.44 -9.97
CA LEU A 223 11.38 -15.20 -10.24
C LEU A 223 12.11 -16.49 -10.64
N GLY A 224 13.42 -16.49 -10.53
CA GLY A 224 14.28 -17.62 -10.92
C GLY A 224 14.38 -17.80 -12.43
N VAL A 225 14.20 -19.01 -12.91
CA VAL A 225 14.33 -19.31 -14.35
C VAL A 225 13.13 -18.88 -15.17
N PHE A 226 11.97 -18.66 -14.54
CA PHE A 226 10.74 -18.33 -15.24
C PHE A 226 10.60 -16.82 -15.50
N ARG A 227 10.91 -15.97 -14.53
CA ARG A 227 10.90 -14.50 -14.59
C ARG A 227 9.65 -13.94 -15.31
N ASN A 228 8.48 -14.38 -14.85
CA ASN A 228 7.19 -14.04 -15.44
C ASN A 228 6.30 -13.30 -14.44
N ALA A 229 5.43 -12.43 -14.95
CA ALA A 229 4.39 -11.75 -14.19
C ALA A 229 3.14 -11.53 -15.05
N PHE A 230 2.01 -11.26 -14.39
CA PHE A 230 0.76 -10.86 -15.04
C PHE A 230 0.48 -9.39 -14.77
N VAL A 231 -0.11 -8.70 -15.75
CA VAL A 231 -0.60 -7.34 -15.58
C VAL A 231 -2.10 -7.27 -15.83
N GLY A 232 -2.80 -6.59 -14.90
CA GLY A 232 -4.22 -6.27 -15.02
C GLY A 232 -4.46 -4.81 -14.67
N TYR A 233 -5.47 -4.16 -15.27
CA TYR A 233 -5.72 -2.73 -15.08
C TYR A 233 -7.18 -2.35 -15.28
N SER A 234 -7.56 -1.22 -14.72
CA SER A 234 -8.82 -0.54 -14.96
C SER A 234 -8.67 0.98 -14.90
N ILE A 235 -9.56 1.71 -15.56
CA ILE A 235 -9.54 3.16 -15.64
C ILE A 235 -10.96 3.74 -15.53
N ASP A 236 -11.07 4.92 -14.92
CA ASP A 236 -12.31 5.69 -14.84
C ASP A 236 -12.92 5.89 -16.24
N LYS A 237 -14.23 5.65 -16.35
CA LYS A 237 -15.01 5.80 -17.59
C LYS A 237 -14.73 7.13 -18.30
N ASN A 238 -14.63 8.21 -17.54
CA ASN A 238 -14.44 9.57 -18.07
C ASN A 238 -12.97 9.88 -18.44
N GLU A 239 -12.04 9.00 -18.10
CA GLU A 239 -10.62 9.14 -18.42
C GLU A 239 -10.17 8.17 -19.54
N GLN A 240 -11.10 7.40 -20.11
CA GLN A 240 -10.82 6.55 -21.28
C GLN A 240 -10.52 7.39 -22.54
N GLY A 241 -9.83 6.79 -23.51
CA GLY A 241 -9.50 7.43 -24.79
C GLY A 241 -8.40 8.49 -24.74
N LYS A 242 -7.90 8.86 -23.55
CA LYS A 242 -6.88 9.92 -23.36
C LYS A 242 -5.44 9.42 -23.35
N GLY A 243 -5.21 8.13 -23.59
CA GLY A 243 -3.86 7.55 -23.64
C GLY A 243 -3.27 7.17 -22.27
N TYR A 244 -3.92 7.53 -21.14
CA TYR A 244 -3.38 7.32 -19.80
C TYR A 244 -3.08 5.86 -19.47
N MET A 245 -3.93 4.93 -19.89
CA MET A 245 -3.67 3.50 -19.64
C MET A 245 -2.47 2.98 -20.42
N LYS A 246 -2.27 3.43 -21.66
CA LYS A 246 -1.05 3.08 -22.44
C LYS A 246 0.21 3.65 -21.79
N GLU A 247 0.13 4.87 -21.26
CA GLU A 247 1.23 5.49 -20.54
C GLU A 247 1.54 4.71 -19.25
N ALA A 248 0.51 4.40 -18.45
CA ALA A 248 0.64 3.61 -17.23
C ALA A 248 1.26 2.23 -17.50
N LEU A 249 0.78 1.52 -18.52
CA LEU A 249 1.30 0.21 -18.86
C LEU A 249 2.76 0.26 -19.31
N ARG A 250 3.18 1.28 -20.07
CA ARG A 250 4.59 1.46 -20.45
C ARG A 250 5.49 1.71 -19.23
N LEU A 251 5.07 2.54 -18.30
CA LEU A 251 5.80 2.79 -17.05
C LEU A 251 5.97 1.52 -16.23
N VAL A 252 4.90 0.73 -16.11
CA VAL A 252 4.96 -0.54 -15.38
C VAL A 252 5.84 -1.56 -16.08
N LEU A 253 5.79 -1.64 -17.41
CA LEU A 253 6.66 -2.53 -18.18
C LEU A 253 8.14 -2.16 -18.04
N ASP A 254 8.44 -0.86 -18.12
CA ASP A 254 9.80 -0.36 -17.89
C ASP A 254 10.29 -0.74 -16.50
N TYR A 255 9.46 -0.54 -15.48
CA TYR A 255 9.77 -0.93 -14.11
C TYR A 255 9.95 -2.45 -13.96
N ALA A 256 9.04 -3.26 -14.52
CA ALA A 256 9.09 -4.71 -14.45
C ALA A 256 10.34 -5.28 -15.14
N PHE A 257 10.70 -4.77 -16.29
CA PHE A 257 11.82 -5.28 -17.08
C PHE A 257 13.18 -4.81 -16.54
N ASN A 258 13.31 -3.54 -16.18
CA ASN A 258 14.60 -2.94 -15.86
C ASN A 258 14.95 -2.98 -14.36
N TYR A 259 13.93 -3.01 -13.47
CA TYR A 259 14.16 -2.99 -12.02
C TYR A 259 13.79 -4.30 -11.33
N MET A 260 12.73 -5.00 -11.82
CA MET A 260 12.35 -6.29 -11.23
C MET A 260 12.97 -7.48 -11.97
N GLU A 261 13.72 -7.23 -13.06
CA GLU A 261 14.35 -8.25 -13.92
C GLU A 261 13.36 -9.31 -14.45
N ILE A 262 12.10 -8.94 -14.63
CA ILE A 262 11.10 -9.80 -15.25
C ILE A 262 11.44 -9.97 -16.73
N HIS A 263 11.39 -11.20 -17.23
CA HIS A 263 11.64 -11.48 -18.65
C HIS A 263 10.36 -11.39 -19.49
N ARG A 264 9.23 -11.78 -18.91
CA ARG A 264 7.95 -11.90 -19.61
C ARG A 264 6.80 -11.33 -18.78
N VAL A 265 5.97 -10.49 -19.39
CA VAL A 265 4.72 -10.01 -18.80
C VAL A 265 3.55 -10.49 -19.64
N GLU A 266 2.57 -11.09 -18.99
CA GLU A 266 1.34 -11.58 -19.60
C GLU A 266 0.14 -10.75 -19.18
N ALA A 267 -0.89 -10.74 -20.04
CA ALA A 267 -2.18 -10.12 -19.74
C ALA A 267 -3.29 -10.92 -20.41
N THR A 268 -4.46 -10.92 -19.76
CA THR A 268 -5.66 -11.52 -20.33
C THR A 268 -6.77 -10.48 -20.42
N THR A 269 -7.62 -10.60 -21.42
CA THR A 269 -8.78 -9.72 -21.59
C THR A 269 -9.94 -10.49 -22.23
N LEU A 270 -11.17 -10.16 -21.85
CA LEU A 270 -12.35 -10.69 -22.52
C LEU A 270 -12.25 -10.54 -24.04
N VAL A 271 -12.74 -11.52 -24.80
CA VAL A 271 -12.68 -11.51 -26.27
C VAL A 271 -13.43 -10.32 -26.89
N ASP A 272 -14.43 -9.78 -26.19
CA ASP A 272 -15.22 -8.61 -26.57
C ASP A 272 -14.70 -7.27 -26.01
N ASN A 273 -13.66 -7.29 -25.16
CA ASN A 273 -13.05 -6.06 -24.62
C ASN A 273 -12.01 -5.46 -25.59
N ILE A 274 -12.48 -4.98 -26.73
CA ILE A 274 -11.63 -4.41 -27.79
C ILE A 274 -10.77 -3.24 -27.29
N LYS A 275 -11.28 -2.45 -26.31
CA LYS A 275 -10.52 -1.32 -25.74
C LYS A 275 -9.27 -1.79 -25.00
N SER A 276 -9.39 -2.84 -24.19
CA SER A 276 -8.25 -3.43 -23.48
C SER A 276 -7.24 -4.05 -24.45
N GLN A 277 -7.71 -4.77 -25.47
CA GLN A 277 -6.86 -5.32 -26.53
C GLN A 277 -6.05 -4.22 -27.25
N ALA A 278 -6.70 -3.08 -27.59
CA ALA A 278 -6.04 -1.95 -28.23
C ALA A 278 -4.98 -1.27 -27.34
N VAL A 279 -5.14 -1.33 -26.01
CA VAL A 279 -4.10 -0.88 -25.05
C VAL A 279 -2.90 -1.82 -25.10
N LEU A 280 -3.12 -3.12 -24.98
CA LEU A 280 -2.07 -4.15 -24.99
C LEU A 280 -1.27 -4.12 -26.29
N LEU A 281 -1.94 -4.20 -27.43
CA LEU A 281 -1.30 -4.13 -28.76
C LEU A 281 -0.51 -2.82 -28.93
N GLY A 282 -1.10 -1.69 -28.51
CA GLY A 282 -0.44 -0.37 -28.56
C GLY A 282 0.76 -0.20 -27.60
N CYS A 283 0.97 -1.14 -26.70
CA CYS A 283 2.15 -1.25 -25.83
C CYS A 283 3.11 -2.37 -26.27
N GLY A 284 2.87 -2.99 -27.42
CA GLY A 284 3.76 -3.98 -28.02
C GLY A 284 3.57 -5.40 -27.51
N PHE A 285 2.43 -5.70 -26.89
CA PHE A 285 2.06 -7.08 -26.60
C PHE A 285 1.70 -7.82 -27.89
N LYS A 286 1.94 -9.12 -27.90
CA LYS A 286 1.54 -10.05 -28.96
C LYS A 286 0.44 -10.96 -28.42
N GLU A 287 -0.56 -11.25 -29.25
CA GLU A 287 -1.62 -12.21 -28.94
C GLU A 287 -1.09 -13.64 -29.07
N ILE A 288 -1.42 -14.50 -28.11
CA ILE A 288 -1.13 -15.95 -28.17
C ILE A 288 -2.30 -16.69 -28.80
N GLY A 289 -3.53 -16.35 -28.35
CA GLY A 289 -4.75 -17.01 -28.76
C GLY A 289 -5.87 -16.80 -27.73
N VAL A 290 -6.93 -17.62 -27.85
CA VAL A 290 -8.09 -17.59 -26.97
C VAL A 290 -8.02 -18.77 -26.00
N SER A 291 -8.28 -18.48 -24.73
CA SER A 291 -8.52 -19.45 -23.69
C SER A 291 -10.04 -19.53 -23.43
N GLU A 292 -10.63 -20.66 -23.77
CA GLU A 292 -12.06 -20.87 -23.60
C GLU A 292 -12.40 -21.02 -22.12
N LYS A 293 -13.54 -20.45 -21.69
CA LYS A 293 -14.08 -20.56 -20.31
C LYS A 293 -13.04 -20.27 -19.22
N TYR A 294 -12.25 -19.21 -19.41
CA TYR A 294 -11.05 -18.91 -18.63
C TYR A 294 -11.35 -18.35 -17.24
N LEU A 295 -12.27 -17.39 -17.14
CA LEU A 295 -12.65 -16.75 -15.88
C LEU A 295 -14.17 -16.71 -15.72
N PHE A 296 -14.62 -16.88 -14.46
CA PHE A 296 -16.02 -16.74 -14.10
C PHE A 296 -16.34 -15.28 -13.83
N ILE A 297 -17.12 -14.65 -14.73
CA ILE A 297 -17.50 -13.25 -14.66
C ILE A 297 -19.02 -13.14 -14.80
N ASN A 298 -19.67 -12.48 -13.85
CA ASN A 298 -21.10 -12.19 -13.87
C ASN A 298 -21.97 -13.45 -14.14
N GLY A 299 -21.67 -14.55 -13.46
CA GLY A 299 -22.50 -15.75 -13.49
C GLY A 299 -22.18 -16.73 -14.62
N GLU A 300 -21.16 -16.47 -15.43
CA GLU A 300 -20.75 -17.37 -16.51
C GLU A 300 -19.24 -17.46 -16.69
N TRP A 301 -18.78 -18.59 -17.23
CA TRP A 301 -17.39 -18.76 -17.64
C TRP A 301 -17.17 -18.06 -18.99
N ARG A 302 -16.27 -17.07 -19.03
CA ARG A 302 -16.02 -16.22 -20.18
C ARG A 302 -14.67 -16.53 -20.86
N ASP A 303 -14.67 -16.48 -22.17
CA ASP A 303 -13.47 -16.65 -22.99
C ASP A 303 -12.56 -15.40 -22.91
N HIS A 304 -11.26 -15.64 -22.84
CA HIS A 304 -10.27 -14.58 -22.79
C HIS A 304 -9.22 -14.74 -23.89
N LYS A 305 -8.81 -13.63 -24.46
CA LYS A 305 -7.58 -13.55 -25.24
C LYS A 305 -6.38 -13.40 -24.31
N ILE A 306 -5.33 -14.14 -24.61
CA ILE A 306 -4.06 -14.11 -23.87
C ILE A 306 -3.03 -13.33 -24.69
N PHE A 307 -2.35 -12.42 -24.01
CA PHE A 307 -1.30 -11.57 -24.58
C PHE A 307 -0.02 -11.69 -23.77
N TYR A 308 1.11 -11.47 -24.43
CA TYR A 308 2.41 -11.43 -23.77
C TYR A 308 3.31 -10.37 -24.36
N LYS A 309 4.27 -9.93 -23.55
CA LYS A 309 5.41 -9.11 -23.96
C LYS A 309 6.67 -9.61 -23.27
N ILE A 310 7.77 -9.73 -24.03
CA ILE A 310 9.09 -10.10 -23.48
C ILE A 310 9.98 -8.86 -23.43
N ASN A 311 10.92 -8.91 -22.50
CA ASN A 311 12.02 -7.95 -22.43
C ASN A 311 12.99 -8.24 -23.59
N SER A 312 13.14 -7.30 -24.50
CA SER A 312 13.97 -7.43 -25.72
C SER A 312 15.19 -6.54 -25.66
#